data_78d04eaf27addee48a05ebf3b46c0e1b
#
_entry.id   78d04eaf27addee48a05ebf3b46c0e1b
#
_cell.length_a   1.000
_cell.length_b   1.000
_cell.length_c   1.000
_cell.angle_alpha   90.00
_cell.angle_beta   90.00
_cell.angle_gamma   90.00
#
_symmetry.space_group_name_H-M   'P 1'
#
loop_
_entity.id
_entity.type
_entity.pdbx_description
1 polymer ?
#
loop_
_entity_poly.entity_id
_entity_poly.type
_entity_poly.pdbx_seq_one_letter_code
_entity_poly.pdbx_strand_id
1 'polypeptide(L)'
;MNLNDASPALLRQLKQRLGPKGFTDDLHDMSAWLTDWRGRITGGAAAMLSPASREEVADIVRLAAAERVPIVPQGGNTSMVAGATPRSGSLLLSLRRMNRIRALQPEENVAIAEAGVILSDLHRAAGNVGRRFPLSLAAKDSATVGGLISTNAGGTQVLRFGPMRALVMGIEVVLPDGSLFEGLSALQKDNRGYDLRQLFAGAEGTLGIVTAAALRLEPAIEQRVVFWAGLSSPEHALQALRALERRLGDAVEGFELVPDQALALVLKHIDRMRAPLGGSHAWHVLVEAVFPHEAEANDQVERAVADLIEQGIVEDAAIAANEAHAEAFWALRENISEAERLDGISVKHDISVPVSVMPTFMQSAAHAVEAAFAGARVLAFGHLGDGNVHFNVRSPEGLTPQGWFDANNEAVSRMVHDLVTEAGGSISAEHGIGQLKLAEFARLGGTTRLAALRAIKHALDPIGIMNPGKLVPLASVTSAP
;
A
#
# COMPACT_ATOMS: atom_id res chain seq x y z
N MET A 1 22.62 -18.82 -5.04
CA MET A 1 22.57 -19.44 -3.69
C MET A 1 21.70 -20.69 -3.80
N ASN A 2 22.19 -21.86 -3.37
CA ASN A 2 21.35 -23.06 -3.38
C ASN A 2 20.52 -23.09 -2.10
N LEU A 3 19.22 -22.88 -2.24
CA LEU A 3 18.22 -23.05 -1.19
C LEU A 3 17.59 -24.43 -1.33
N ASN A 4 17.26 -25.04 -0.20
CA ASN A 4 16.69 -26.38 -0.14
C ASN A 4 15.17 -26.29 0.08
N ASP A 5 14.47 -27.35 -0.29
CA ASP A 5 13.10 -27.56 0.16
C ASP A 5 13.11 -28.06 1.62
N ALA A 6 12.02 -27.80 2.35
CA ALA A 6 11.90 -28.22 3.75
C ALA A 6 11.94 -29.75 3.88
N SER A 7 12.89 -30.26 4.64
CA SER A 7 13.03 -31.71 4.87
C SER A 7 11.92 -32.28 5.76
N PRO A 8 11.56 -33.56 5.64
CA PRO A 8 10.63 -34.21 6.56
C PRO A 8 11.09 -34.15 8.04
N ALA A 9 12.41 -34.08 8.28
CA ALA A 9 12.97 -33.96 9.61
C ALA A 9 12.68 -32.56 10.21
N LEU A 10 12.94 -31.49 9.42
CA LEU A 10 12.61 -30.12 9.78
C LEU A 10 11.11 -29.95 10.07
N LEU A 11 10.25 -30.47 9.18
CA LEU A 11 8.80 -30.36 9.36
C LEU A 11 8.33 -31.05 10.65
N ARG A 12 8.85 -32.24 10.98
CA ARG A 12 8.53 -32.90 12.27
C ARG A 12 8.97 -32.07 13.46
N GLN A 13 10.17 -31.49 13.42
CA GLN A 13 10.70 -30.66 14.49
C GLN A 13 9.86 -29.38 14.70
N LEU A 14 9.49 -28.70 13.61
CA LEU A 14 8.62 -27.53 13.63
C LEU A 14 7.22 -27.87 14.16
N LYS A 15 6.64 -29.01 13.73
CA LYS A 15 5.34 -29.50 14.22
C LYS A 15 5.35 -29.77 15.72
N GLN A 16 6.41 -30.41 16.23
CA GLN A 16 6.58 -30.65 17.66
C GLN A 16 6.73 -29.33 18.45
N ARG A 17 7.47 -28.37 17.89
CA ARG A 17 7.74 -27.08 18.55
C ARG A 17 6.52 -26.19 18.65
N LEU A 18 5.73 -26.08 17.58
CA LEU A 18 4.63 -25.14 17.44
C LEU A 18 3.26 -25.72 17.84
N GLY A 19 3.15 -27.06 17.87
CA GLY A 19 1.90 -27.74 18.15
C GLY A 19 0.82 -27.54 17.09
N PRO A 20 -0.38 -28.07 17.31
CA PRO A 20 -1.44 -28.10 16.28
C PRO A 20 -2.01 -26.74 15.93
N LYS A 21 -1.89 -25.73 16.79
CA LYS A 21 -2.33 -24.36 16.51
C LYS A 21 -1.30 -23.55 15.73
N GLY A 22 -0.05 -23.97 15.74
CA GLY A 22 1.08 -23.25 15.15
C GLY A 22 1.65 -23.88 13.89
N PHE A 23 1.18 -25.07 13.49
CA PHE A 23 1.67 -25.80 12.32
C PHE A 23 0.55 -26.48 11.56
N THR A 24 0.51 -26.30 10.25
CA THR A 24 -0.29 -27.12 9.33
C THR A 24 0.49 -27.43 8.07
N ASP A 25 0.40 -28.68 7.59
CA ASP A 25 0.89 -29.18 6.30
C ASP A 25 -0.27 -29.68 5.41
N ASP A 26 -1.51 -29.41 5.83
CA ASP A 26 -2.70 -29.72 5.06
C ASP A 26 -2.93 -28.65 3.97
N LEU A 27 -2.96 -29.08 2.72
CA LEU A 27 -3.16 -28.20 1.56
C LEU A 27 -4.52 -27.52 1.55
N HIS A 28 -5.55 -28.17 2.08
CA HIS A 28 -6.88 -27.58 2.17
C HIS A 28 -6.89 -26.37 3.11
N ASP A 29 -6.28 -26.52 4.28
CA ASP A 29 -6.16 -25.44 5.28
C ASP A 29 -5.28 -24.28 4.79
N MET A 30 -4.27 -24.58 3.96
CA MET A 30 -3.34 -23.58 3.42
C MET A 30 -3.86 -22.86 2.17
N SER A 31 -4.83 -23.43 1.45
CA SER A 31 -5.20 -23.02 0.08
C SER A 31 -5.46 -21.52 -0.09
N ALA A 32 -6.18 -20.90 0.85
CA ALA A 32 -6.48 -19.46 0.83
C ALA A 32 -5.24 -18.57 1.01
N TRP A 33 -4.14 -19.12 1.57
CA TRP A 33 -2.90 -18.40 1.86
C TRP A 33 -1.84 -18.57 0.77
N LEU A 34 -2.05 -19.51 -0.15
CA LEU A 34 -1.11 -19.82 -1.24
C LEU A 34 -1.34 -18.97 -2.48
N THR A 35 -2.51 -18.36 -2.63
CA THR A 35 -2.88 -17.55 -3.79
C THR A 35 -2.82 -16.07 -3.44
N ASP A 36 -2.29 -15.24 -4.35
CA ASP A 36 -2.27 -13.80 -4.17
C ASP A 36 -3.68 -13.20 -4.21
N TRP A 37 -3.83 -12.00 -3.65
CA TRP A 37 -5.12 -11.29 -3.55
C TRP A 37 -5.91 -11.23 -4.87
N ARG A 38 -5.21 -11.08 -6.01
CA ARG A 38 -5.85 -10.97 -7.34
C ARG A 38 -6.08 -12.31 -8.02
N GLY A 39 -5.69 -13.43 -7.42
CA GLY A 39 -5.80 -14.76 -8.01
C GLY A 39 -4.88 -14.99 -9.22
N ARG A 40 -3.83 -14.18 -9.40
CA ARG A 40 -2.92 -14.24 -10.55
C ARG A 40 -1.83 -15.30 -10.38
N ILE A 41 -1.36 -15.47 -9.15
CA ILE A 41 -0.29 -16.39 -8.81
C ILE A 41 -0.74 -17.28 -7.66
N THR A 42 -0.76 -18.58 -7.90
CA THR A 42 -0.89 -19.58 -6.85
C THR A 42 0.48 -20.23 -6.64
N GLY A 43 0.98 -20.12 -5.43
CA GLY A 43 2.24 -20.73 -5.02
C GLY A 43 2.05 -22.06 -4.32
N GLY A 44 3.09 -22.48 -3.58
CA GLY A 44 3.06 -23.68 -2.74
C GLY A 44 3.95 -23.50 -1.53
N ALA A 45 3.65 -24.21 -0.44
CA ALA A 45 4.50 -24.26 0.74
C ALA A 45 4.58 -25.70 1.26
N ALA A 46 5.70 -26.04 1.90
CA ALA A 46 5.84 -27.32 2.57
C ALA A 46 5.01 -27.38 3.87
N ALA A 47 4.83 -26.24 4.53
CA ALA A 47 3.95 -26.06 5.68
C ALA A 47 3.67 -24.58 5.89
N MET A 48 2.54 -24.27 6.56
CA MET A 48 2.25 -22.96 7.12
C MET A 48 2.52 -22.99 8.62
N LEU A 49 3.34 -22.05 9.08
CA LEU A 49 3.75 -21.87 10.46
C LEU A 49 3.07 -20.63 11.02
N SER A 50 2.44 -20.75 12.18
CA SER A 50 1.75 -19.66 12.86
C SER A 50 2.28 -19.53 14.30
N PRO A 51 3.44 -18.88 14.50
CA PRO A 51 4.01 -18.66 15.83
C PRO A 51 3.13 -17.73 16.68
N ALA A 52 3.19 -17.89 18.00
CA ALA A 52 2.49 -17.05 18.96
C ALA A 52 3.42 -16.09 19.73
N SER A 53 4.73 -16.21 19.52
CA SER A 53 5.72 -15.35 20.16
C SER A 53 6.93 -15.10 19.26
N ARG A 54 7.70 -14.07 19.58
CA ARG A 54 8.95 -13.74 18.89
C ARG A 54 10.03 -14.82 19.06
N GLU A 55 10.01 -15.52 20.19
CA GLU A 55 10.91 -16.65 20.47
C GLU A 55 10.59 -17.82 19.53
N GLU A 56 9.32 -18.12 19.29
CA GLU A 56 8.91 -19.14 18.29
C GLU A 56 9.32 -18.72 16.87
N VAL A 57 9.21 -17.44 16.51
CA VAL A 57 9.71 -16.92 15.22
C VAL A 57 11.22 -17.11 15.12
N ALA A 58 11.97 -16.74 16.15
CA ALA A 58 13.42 -16.89 16.19
C ALA A 58 13.86 -18.36 16.04
N ASP A 59 13.17 -19.28 16.70
CA ASP A 59 13.45 -20.73 16.59
C ASP A 59 13.16 -21.25 15.18
N ILE A 60 12.04 -20.85 14.56
CA ILE A 60 11.72 -21.18 13.17
C ILE A 60 12.84 -20.70 12.23
N VAL A 61 13.27 -19.46 12.40
CA VAL A 61 14.32 -18.87 11.55
C VAL A 61 15.64 -19.62 11.71
N ARG A 62 16.07 -19.93 12.95
CA ARG A 62 17.30 -20.70 13.18
C ARG A 62 17.27 -22.07 12.53
N LEU A 63 16.15 -22.78 12.68
CA LEU A 63 15.96 -24.12 12.08
C LEU A 63 15.97 -24.06 10.55
N ALA A 64 15.26 -23.10 9.97
CA ALA A 64 15.24 -22.88 8.52
C ALA A 64 16.61 -22.45 7.97
N ALA A 65 17.32 -21.59 8.68
CA ALA A 65 18.67 -21.14 8.31
C ALA A 65 19.67 -22.31 8.31
N ALA A 66 19.63 -23.19 9.31
CA ALA A 66 20.50 -24.36 9.41
C ALA A 66 20.34 -25.30 8.20
N GLU A 67 19.12 -25.49 7.70
CA GLU A 67 18.83 -26.30 6.52
C GLU A 67 18.76 -25.49 5.21
N ARG A 68 18.97 -24.17 5.23
CA ARG A 68 18.89 -23.26 4.08
C ARG A 68 17.51 -23.29 3.41
N VAL A 69 16.44 -23.39 4.19
CA VAL A 69 15.05 -23.44 3.72
C VAL A 69 14.46 -22.02 3.65
N PRO A 70 13.83 -21.63 2.54
CA PRO A 70 13.21 -20.32 2.41
C PRO A 70 12.04 -20.13 3.37
N ILE A 71 11.94 -18.91 3.92
CA ILE A 71 10.78 -18.44 4.68
C ILE A 71 10.09 -17.33 3.91
N VAL A 72 8.78 -17.41 3.77
CA VAL A 72 7.94 -16.36 3.19
C VAL A 72 7.02 -15.83 4.31
N PRO A 73 7.31 -14.65 4.87
CA PRO A 73 6.44 -14.05 5.88
C PRO A 73 5.16 -13.51 5.24
N GLN A 74 4.04 -13.69 5.93
CA GLN A 74 2.73 -13.27 5.45
C GLN A 74 1.91 -12.68 6.60
N GLY A 75 1.29 -11.52 6.35
CA GLY A 75 0.28 -10.90 7.20
C GLY A 75 -1.13 -11.29 6.75
N GLY A 76 -1.94 -10.30 6.35
CA GLY A 76 -3.32 -10.49 5.89
C GLY A 76 -3.48 -10.99 4.46
N ASN A 77 -2.40 -11.31 3.74
CA ASN A 77 -2.39 -11.72 2.32
C ASN A 77 -3.07 -10.72 1.37
N THR A 78 -2.96 -9.41 1.66
CA THR A 78 -3.57 -8.33 0.87
C THR A 78 -2.62 -7.72 -0.17
N SER A 79 -1.44 -8.31 -0.38
CA SER A 79 -0.43 -7.81 -1.33
C SER A 79 -0.94 -7.85 -2.77
N MET A 80 -0.77 -6.73 -3.49
CA MET A 80 -1.18 -6.57 -4.89
C MET A 80 -0.10 -7.00 -5.89
N VAL A 81 1.10 -7.35 -5.41
CA VAL A 81 2.27 -7.72 -6.22
C VAL A 81 2.81 -9.12 -5.90
N ALA A 82 1.98 -9.95 -5.27
CA ALA A 82 2.31 -11.32 -4.86
C ALA A 82 3.57 -11.39 -3.96
N GLY A 83 3.83 -10.35 -3.16
CA GLY A 83 4.99 -10.26 -2.26
C GLY A 83 5.02 -11.31 -1.16
N ALA A 84 3.86 -11.80 -0.73
CA ALA A 84 3.69 -12.80 0.32
C ALA A 84 3.30 -14.19 -0.22
N THR A 85 3.30 -14.41 -1.54
CA THR A 85 2.97 -15.71 -2.16
C THR A 85 4.20 -16.63 -2.13
N PRO A 86 4.13 -17.80 -1.47
CA PRO A 86 5.26 -18.68 -1.30
C PRO A 86 5.58 -19.48 -2.57
N ARG A 87 6.79 -19.99 -2.69
CA ARG A 87 7.17 -21.00 -3.69
C ARG A 87 7.11 -22.41 -3.07
N SER A 88 6.96 -23.43 -3.91
CA SER A 88 7.02 -24.83 -3.45
C SER A 88 8.29 -25.11 -2.65
N GLY A 89 8.16 -25.94 -1.61
CA GLY A 89 9.26 -26.32 -0.72
C GLY A 89 9.62 -25.30 0.37
N SER A 90 9.09 -24.04 0.29
CA SER A 90 9.32 -23.04 1.32
C SER A 90 8.42 -23.19 2.54
N LEU A 91 8.76 -22.49 3.61
CA LEU A 91 7.92 -22.35 4.79
C LEU A 91 7.12 -21.05 4.68
N LEU A 92 5.79 -21.12 4.76
CA LEU A 92 4.92 -19.95 4.86
C LEU A 92 4.80 -19.57 6.34
N LEU A 93 5.22 -18.37 6.70
CA LEU A 93 5.19 -17.87 8.08
C LEU A 93 4.07 -16.84 8.27
N SER A 94 2.96 -17.26 8.88
CA SER A 94 1.82 -16.39 9.18
C SER A 94 1.90 -15.84 10.60
N LEU A 95 1.95 -14.50 10.73
CA LEU A 95 2.04 -13.84 12.03
C LEU A 95 0.68 -13.57 12.69
N ARG A 96 -0.41 -14.11 12.15
CA ARG A 96 -1.80 -13.86 12.61
C ARG A 96 -2.06 -14.15 14.08
N ARG A 97 -1.26 -15.02 14.74
CA ARG A 97 -1.39 -15.34 16.16
C ARG A 97 -0.68 -14.34 17.07
N MET A 98 0.20 -13.52 16.52
CA MET A 98 0.86 -12.41 17.21
C MET A 98 0.03 -11.13 17.02
N ASN A 99 -1.14 -11.06 17.64
CA ASN A 99 -2.16 -10.05 17.39
C ASN A 99 -2.53 -9.21 18.63
N ARG A 100 -1.64 -9.12 19.61
CA ARG A 100 -1.88 -8.33 20.81
C ARG A 100 -1.42 -6.87 20.62
N ILE A 101 -2.24 -5.94 21.08
CA ILE A 101 -1.80 -4.59 21.36
C ILE A 101 -1.17 -4.64 22.76
N ARG A 102 0.17 -4.57 22.81
CA ARG A 102 0.95 -4.74 24.03
C ARG A 102 0.81 -3.56 24.99
N ALA A 103 0.68 -2.34 24.45
CA ALA A 103 0.47 -1.12 25.18
C ALA A 103 -0.22 -0.05 24.37
N LEU A 104 -1.01 0.80 25.04
CA LEU A 104 -1.52 2.08 24.55
C LEU A 104 -1.07 3.14 25.56
N GLN A 105 -0.34 4.14 25.08
CA GLN A 105 0.26 5.20 25.88
C GLN A 105 -0.22 6.56 25.30
N PRO A 106 -1.44 7.00 25.65
CA PRO A 106 -2.04 8.19 25.06
C PRO A 106 -1.27 9.47 25.39
N GLU A 107 -0.59 9.55 26.55
CA GLU A 107 0.26 10.69 26.91
C GLU A 107 1.50 10.83 26.01
N GLU A 108 2.02 9.71 25.52
CA GLU A 108 3.15 9.65 24.59
C GLU A 108 2.72 9.63 23.11
N ASN A 109 1.41 9.53 22.85
CA ASN A 109 0.84 9.29 21.52
C ASN A 109 1.43 8.05 20.85
N VAL A 110 1.50 6.92 21.59
CA VAL A 110 2.13 5.68 21.13
C VAL A 110 1.23 4.48 21.36
N ALA A 111 1.19 3.57 20.38
CA ALA A 111 0.71 2.21 20.52
C ALA A 111 1.87 1.23 20.28
N ILE A 112 1.99 0.19 21.12
CA ILE A 112 2.89 -0.95 20.86
C ILE A 112 2.03 -2.13 20.43
N ALA A 113 2.13 -2.51 19.16
CA ALA A 113 1.32 -3.53 18.54
C ALA A 113 2.17 -4.66 17.95
N GLU A 114 1.72 -5.91 18.11
CA GLU A 114 2.32 -7.07 17.45
C GLU A 114 1.99 -7.06 15.95
N ALA A 115 2.82 -7.72 15.15
CA ALA A 115 2.78 -7.69 13.69
C ALA A 115 1.47 -8.24 13.08
N GLY A 116 0.77 -9.13 13.77
CA GLY A 116 -0.50 -9.71 13.34
C GLY A 116 -1.74 -8.90 13.76
N VAL A 117 -1.59 -7.77 14.44
CA VAL A 117 -2.72 -6.87 14.75
C VAL A 117 -3.31 -6.34 13.46
N ILE A 118 -4.62 -6.47 13.30
CA ILE A 118 -5.37 -5.96 12.14
C ILE A 118 -5.52 -4.44 12.28
N LEU A 119 -5.44 -3.70 11.17
CA LEU A 119 -5.48 -2.24 11.18
C LEU A 119 -6.78 -1.69 11.80
N SER A 120 -7.94 -2.27 11.49
CA SER A 120 -9.22 -1.84 12.10
C SER A 120 -9.29 -2.12 13.60
N ASP A 121 -8.61 -3.15 14.11
CA ASP A 121 -8.50 -3.40 15.55
C ASP A 121 -7.62 -2.34 16.23
N LEU A 122 -6.53 -1.93 15.58
CA LEU A 122 -5.69 -0.82 16.07
C LEU A 122 -6.46 0.50 16.08
N HIS A 123 -7.24 0.80 15.04
CA HIS A 123 -8.11 1.99 15.01
C HIS A 123 -9.09 2.01 16.17
N ARG A 124 -9.78 0.89 16.41
CA ARG A 124 -10.73 0.76 17.51
C ARG A 124 -10.06 0.94 18.86
N ALA A 125 -8.92 0.32 19.07
CA ALA A 125 -8.18 0.41 20.32
C ALA A 125 -7.66 1.84 20.59
N ALA A 126 -7.14 2.52 19.57
CA ALA A 126 -6.71 3.91 19.68
C ALA A 126 -7.90 4.83 19.98
N GLY A 127 -9.04 4.63 19.28
CA GLY A 127 -10.28 5.39 19.51
C GLY A 127 -10.78 5.31 20.95
N ASN A 128 -10.69 4.15 21.59
CA ASN A 128 -11.10 3.95 22.97
C ASN A 128 -10.29 4.77 24.00
N VAL A 129 -9.13 5.30 23.62
CA VAL A 129 -8.28 6.17 24.46
C VAL A 129 -8.17 7.61 23.93
N GLY A 130 -9.11 8.04 23.08
CA GLY A 130 -9.13 9.39 22.51
C GLY A 130 -7.98 9.67 21.54
N ARG A 131 -7.50 8.62 20.85
CA ARG A 131 -6.44 8.70 19.83
C ARG A 131 -6.89 8.06 18.54
N ARG A 132 -6.14 8.28 17.47
CA ARG A 132 -6.29 7.58 16.19
C ARG A 132 -4.94 7.15 15.64
N PHE A 133 -4.93 6.10 14.85
CA PHE A 133 -3.79 5.73 14.02
C PHE A 133 -4.04 6.27 12.62
N PRO A 134 -3.24 7.24 12.12
CA PRO A 134 -3.56 8.00 10.92
C PRO A 134 -3.07 7.29 9.65
N LEU A 135 -3.57 6.10 9.40
CA LEU A 135 -3.37 5.32 8.18
C LEU A 135 -4.70 4.63 7.84
N SER A 136 -5.30 4.98 6.71
CA SER A 136 -6.54 4.36 6.24
C SER A 136 -6.37 3.87 4.81
N LEU A 137 -6.80 2.63 4.56
CA LEU A 137 -6.79 2.00 3.25
C LEU A 137 -7.94 0.99 3.13
N ALA A 138 -8.30 0.63 1.90
CA ALA A 138 -9.46 -0.24 1.63
C ALA A 138 -9.37 -1.62 2.31
N ALA A 139 -8.16 -2.17 2.50
CA ALA A 139 -7.94 -3.47 3.14
C ALA A 139 -7.82 -3.42 4.68
N LYS A 140 -8.30 -2.35 5.35
CA LYS A 140 -8.13 -2.14 6.81
C LYS A 140 -8.59 -3.30 7.68
N ASP A 141 -9.58 -4.06 7.24
CA ASP A 141 -10.15 -5.19 8.00
C ASP A 141 -9.39 -6.51 7.82
N SER A 142 -8.33 -6.51 7.02
CA SER A 142 -7.48 -7.68 6.76
C SER A 142 -6.00 -7.37 6.85
N ALA A 143 -5.58 -6.16 6.51
CA ALA A 143 -4.18 -5.74 6.57
C ALA A 143 -3.66 -5.73 8.01
N THR A 144 -2.46 -6.27 8.21
CA THR A 144 -1.84 -6.38 9.53
C THR A 144 -0.69 -5.40 9.69
N VAL A 145 -0.39 -4.99 10.92
CA VAL A 145 0.70 -4.05 11.25
C VAL A 145 2.02 -4.47 10.62
N GLY A 146 2.42 -5.75 10.74
CA GLY A 146 3.66 -6.23 10.12
C GLY A 146 3.65 -6.19 8.60
N GLY A 147 2.50 -6.46 7.97
CA GLY A 147 2.32 -6.34 6.53
C GLY A 147 2.42 -4.89 6.05
N LEU A 148 1.73 -3.96 6.74
CA LEU A 148 1.76 -2.52 6.44
C LEU A 148 3.18 -1.94 6.54
N ILE A 149 3.94 -2.32 7.58
CA ILE A 149 5.35 -1.92 7.72
C ILE A 149 6.18 -2.50 6.58
N SER A 150 6.05 -3.80 6.33
CA SER A 150 6.87 -4.51 5.34
C SER A 150 6.66 -4.00 3.91
N THR A 151 5.48 -3.49 3.58
CA THR A 151 5.18 -2.88 2.27
C THR A 151 5.32 -1.36 2.27
N ASN A 152 5.59 -0.74 3.44
CA ASN A 152 5.53 0.71 3.60
C ASN A 152 4.21 1.27 3.08
N ALA A 153 3.10 0.69 3.53
CA ALA A 153 1.77 1.00 3.00
C ALA A 153 1.44 2.49 3.10
N GLY A 154 0.84 3.00 2.05
CA GLY A 154 0.21 4.32 2.00
C GLY A 154 -1.30 4.22 2.23
N GLY A 155 -1.99 5.30 1.92
CA GLY A 155 -3.45 5.41 2.01
C GLY A 155 -3.86 6.87 1.84
N THR A 156 -5.12 7.19 2.09
CA THR A 156 -5.69 8.53 1.84
C THR A 156 -5.09 9.65 2.70
N GLN A 157 -4.37 9.30 3.78
CA GLN A 157 -3.83 10.24 4.78
C GLN A 157 -2.32 10.51 4.61
N VAL A 158 -1.72 9.98 3.54
CA VAL A 158 -0.28 10.16 3.25
C VAL A 158 0.09 11.63 3.07
N LEU A 159 -0.82 12.43 2.52
CA LEU A 159 -0.65 13.87 2.34
C LEU A 159 -0.19 14.55 3.63
N ARG A 160 -0.79 14.20 4.76
CA ARG A 160 -0.52 14.83 6.07
C ARG A 160 0.50 14.07 6.91
N PHE A 161 0.43 12.74 6.95
CA PHE A 161 1.18 11.94 7.92
C PHE A 161 2.30 11.11 7.29
N GLY A 162 2.39 11.10 5.97
CA GLY A 162 3.30 10.22 5.26
C GLY A 162 2.84 8.75 5.27
N PRO A 163 3.55 7.87 4.56
CA PRO A 163 3.26 6.44 4.54
C PRO A 163 3.69 5.77 5.86
N MET A 164 3.42 4.48 5.99
CA MET A 164 3.65 3.69 7.21
C MET A 164 5.01 3.90 7.87
N ARG A 165 6.09 4.07 7.10
CA ARG A 165 7.44 4.32 7.65
C ARG A 165 7.55 5.59 8.50
N ALA A 166 6.74 6.60 8.20
CA ALA A 166 6.69 7.85 8.97
C ALA A 166 5.95 7.67 10.30
N LEU A 167 5.14 6.64 10.42
CA LEU A 167 4.34 6.32 11.61
C LEU A 167 5.03 5.32 12.53
N VAL A 168 6.10 4.64 12.09
CA VAL A 168 6.88 3.69 12.89
C VAL A 168 7.91 4.43 13.72
N MET A 169 7.75 4.43 15.04
CA MET A 169 8.70 5.03 15.99
C MET A 169 9.75 4.01 16.47
N GLY A 170 9.38 2.74 16.55
CA GLY A 170 10.26 1.65 16.95
C GLY A 170 9.81 0.32 16.35
N ILE A 171 10.72 -0.65 16.26
CA ILE A 171 10.46 -1.94 15.61
C ILE A 171 11.15 -3.08 16.35
N GLU A 172 10.50 -4.22 16.43
CA GLU A 172 11.05 -5.49 16.87
C GLU A 172 11.12 -6.44 15.69
N VAL A 173 12.29 -7.01 15.41
CA VAL A 173 12.52 -7.83 14.23
C VAL A 173 13.31 -9.07 14.59
N VAL A 174 12.92 -10.23 14.07
CA VAL A 174 13.78 -11.43 14.03
C VAL A 174 14.62 -11.37 12.75
N LEU A 175 15.94 -11.36 12.92
CA LEU A 175 16.92 -11.32 11.86
C LEU A 175 17.12 -12.70 11.20
N PRO A 176 17.74 -12.79 10.01
CA PRO A 176 17.90 -14.05 9.28
C PRO A 176 18.73 -15.13 9.95
N ASP A 177 19.50 -14.79 10.98
CA ASP A 177 20.23 -15.73 11.85
C ASP A 177 19.42 -16.18 13.09
N GLY A 178 18.19 -15.65 13.24
CA GLY A 178 17.33 -15.89 14.40
C GLY A 178 17.68 -15.04 15.62
N SER A 179 18.57 -14.07 15.51
CA SER A 179 18.78 -13.06 16.54
C SER A 179 17.63 -12.06 16.59
N LEU A 180 17.46 -11.38 17.72
CA LEU A 180 16.37 -10.45 17.94
C LEU A 180 16.88 -9.01 17.96
N PHE A 181 16.38 -8.19 17.06
CA PHE A 181 16.56 -6.75 17.11
C PHE A 181 15.43 -6.14 17.95
N GLU A 182 15.77 -5.68 19.16
CA GLU A 182 14.85 -5.09 20.12
C GLU A 182 14.88 -3.56 20.04
N GLY A 183 14.16 -2.99 19.07
CA GLY A 183 14.14 -1.56 18.82
C GLY A 183 12.76 -0.91 19.04
N LEU A 184 11.97 -1.37 20.02
CA LEU A 184 10.63 -0.81 20.31
C LEU A 184 10.64 0.54 21.03
N SER A 185 11.78 1.23 21.06
CA SER A 185 11.87 2.57 21.65
C SER A 185 11.00 3.56 20.87
N ALA A 186 10.15 4.31 21.58
CA ALA A 186 9.29 5.36 21.03
C ALA A 186 9.91 6.76 21.15
N LEU A 187 11.23 6.86 21.25
CA LEU A 187 11.92 8.13 21.36
C LEU A 187 11.78 8.94 20.07
N GLN A 188 11.38 10.21 20.19
CA GLN A 188 11.34 11.14 19.06
C GLN A 188 12.74 11.56 18.58
N LYS A 189 13.73 11.50 19.47
CA LYS A 189 15.12 11.84 19.15
C LYS A 189 16.03 10.69 19.57
N ASP A 190 16.62 10.02 18.57
CA ASP A 190 17.64 8.99 18.76
C ASP A 190 18.64 9.02 17.60
N ASN A 191 19.84 9.51 17.86
CA ASN A 191 20.91 9.65 16.88
C ASN A 191 22.03 8.61 17.08
N ARG A 192 21.75 7.44 17.64
CA ARG A 192 22.72 6.37 17.91
C ARG A 192 22.98 5.49 16.68
N GLY A 193 23.49 6.06 15.59
CA GLY A 193 23.86 5.35 14.37
C GLY A 193 22.81 5.44 13.25
N TYR A 194 22.84 4.47 12.33
CA TYR A 194 21.87 4.39 11.26
C TYR A 194 20.45 4.09 11.80
N ASP A 195 19.43 4.70 11.19
CA ASP A 195 18.05 4.36 11.51
C ASP A 195 17.66 3.00 10.93
N LEU A 196 17.88 1.96 11.73
CA LEU A 196 17.63 0.57 11.30
C LEU A 196 16.13 0.30 11.06
N ARG A 197 15.21 1.06 11.69
CA ARG A 197 13.76 0.94 11.45
C ARG A 197 13.45 1.11 9.97
N GLN A 198 14.10 2.08 9.33
CA GLN A 198 13.89 2.43 7.93
C GLN A 198 14.37 1.36 6.94
N LEU A 199 15.26 0.45 7.37
CA LEU A 199 15.68 -0.70 6.55
C LEU A 199 14.57 -1.76 6.42
N PHE A 200 13.78 -1.95 7.49
CA PHE A 200 12.71 -2.96 7.50
C PHE A 200 11.39 -2.43 6.95
N ALA A 201 11.14 -1.12 7.05
CA ALA A 201 9.96 -0.49 6.44
C ALA A 201 10.08 -0.47 4.91
N GLY A 202 9.22 -1.24 4.24
CA GLY A 202 9.26 -1.44 2.79
C GLY A 202 10.22 -2.53 2.33
N ALA A 203 10.77 -3.34 3.24
CA ALA A 203 11.65 -4.46 2.89
C ALA A 203 10.93 -5.72 2.42
N GLU A 204 9.61 -5.76 2.43
CA GLU A 204 8.77 -6.87 1.99
C GLU A 204 9.20 -8.24 2.60
N GLY A 205 9.66 -8.23 3.87
CA GLY A 205 10.12 -9.42 4.56
C GLY A 205 11.43 -10.01 4.05
N THR A 206 12.18 -9.28 3.22
CA THR A 206 13.44 -9.78 2.63
C THR A 206 14.66 -9.59 3.53
N LEU A 207 14.57 -8.76 4.57
CA LEU A 207 15.68 -8.45 5.50
C LEU A 207 15.50 -9.03 6.90
N GLY A 208 14.30 -9.48 7.24
CA GLY A 208 13.92 -10.01 8.54
C GLY A 208 12.42 -10.05 8.70
N ILE A 209 11.95 -10.52 9.85
CA ILE A 209 10.53 -10.70 10.17
C ILE A 209 10.15 -9.72 11.28
N VAL A 210 9.33 -8.72 10.93
CA VAL A 210 8.77 -7.78 11.91
C VAL A 210 7.82 -8.54 12.83
N THR A 211 8.02 -8.44 14.15
CA THR A 211 7.21 -9.11 15.17
C THR A 211 6.36 -8.13 15.98
N ALA A 212 6.81 -6.90 16.15
CA ALA A 212 6.04 -5.82 16.78
C ALA A 212 6.57 -4.44 16.35
N ALA A 213 5.78 -3.40 16.59
CA ALA A 213 6.19 -2.02 16.37
C ALA A 213 5.62 -1.08 17.44
N ALA A 214 6.37 0.00 17.71
CA ALA A 214 5.88 1.21 18.37
C ALA A 214 5.39 2.16 17.28
N LEU A 215 4.12 2.54 17.34
CA LEU A 215 3.40 3.28 16.30
C LEU A 215 2.95 4.63 16.85
N ARG A 216 3.16 5.69 16.06
CA ARG A 216 2.70 7.04 16.38
C ARG A 216 1.19 7.13 16.26
N LEU A 217 0.55 7.60 17.30
CA LEU A 217 -0.85 7.97 17.32
C LEU A 217 -1.01 9.48 17.20
N GLU A 218 -2.17 9.89 16.80
CA GLU A 218 -2.60 11.30 16.76
C GLU A 218 -3.83 11.48 17.66
N PRO A 219 -4.13 12.70 18.13
CA PRO A 219 -5.39 12.99 18.79
C PRO A 219 -6.58 12.57 17.93
N ALA A 220 -7.67 12.15 18.59
CA ALA A 220 -8.93 11.89 17.90
C ALA A 220 -9.43 13.16 17.19
N ILE A 221 -10.13 12.98 16.08
CA ILE A 221 -10.75 14.08 15.32
C ILE A 221 -12.07 14.42 16.01
N GLU A 222 -12.31 15.70 16.28
CA GLU A 222 -13.61 16.17 16.75
C GLU A 222 -14.54 16.53 15.59
N GLN A 223 -13.97 17.14 14.54
CA GLN A 223 -14.73 17.55 13.37
C GLN A 223 -13.99 17.18 12.09
N ARG A 224 -14.69 16.57 11.14
CA ARG A 224 -14.25 16.46 9.76
C ARG A 224 -15.25 17.13 8.83
N VAL A 225 -14.75 17.79 7.80
CA VAL A 225 -15.55 18.40 6.75
C VAL A 225 -15.11 17.80 5.43
N VAL A 226 -16.05 17.21 4.72
CA VAL A 226 -15.81 16.60 3.42
C VAL A 226 -16.59 17.38 2.37
N PHE A 227 -15.95 17.67 1.24
CA PHE A 227 -16.62 18.28 0.13
C PHE A 227 -16.20 17.67 -1.19
N TRP A 228 -17.09 17.77 -2.17
CA TRP A 228 -16.86 17.41 -3.56
C TRP A 228 -16.89 18.66 -4.41
N ALA A 229 -15.93 18.82 -5.34
CA ALA A 229 -15.91 19.98 -6.24
C ALA A 229 -15.67 19.54 -7.67
N GLY A 230 -16.29 20.27 -8.61
CA GLY A 230 -16.14 20.13 -10.04
C GLY A 230 -15.16 21.14 -10.61
N LEU A 231 -14.32 20.71 -11.57
CA LEU A 231 -13.27 21.50 -12.20
C LEU A 231 -13.19 21.23 -13.70
N SER A 232 -12.65 22.19 -14.45
CA SER A 232 -12.44 22.06 -15.90
C SER A 232 -11.16 21.29 -16.26
N SER A 233 -10.16 21.24 -15.36
CA SER A 233 -8.88 20.58 -15.64
C SER A 233 -8.17 20.07 -14.38
N PRO A 234 -7.24 19.10 -14.50
CA PRO A 234 -6.45 18.65 -13.37
C PRO A 234 -5.42 19.69 -12.89
N GLU A 235 -5.04 20.67 -13.71
CA GLU A 235 -4.22 21.81 -13.30
C GLU A 235 -4.97 22.69 -12.30
N HIS A 236 -6.27 22.89 -12.46
CA HIS A 236 -7.11 23.58 -11.49
C HIS A 236 -7.20 22.80 -10.18
N ALA A 237 -7.19 21.47 -10.21
CA ALA A 237 -7.13 20.67 -8.99
C ALA A 237 -5.84 20.95 -8.20
N LEU A 238 -4.68 21.05 -8.86
CA LEU A 238 -3.43 21.41 -8.21
C LEU A 238 -3.47 22.83 -7.62
N GLN A 239 -4.06 23.78 -8.34
CA GLN A 239 -4.26 25.16 -7.82
C GLN A 239 -5.17 25.17 -6.59
N ALA A 240 -6.26 24.41 -6.62
CA ALA A 240 -7.17 24.24 -5.49
C ALA A 240 -6.46 23.65 -4.27
N LEU A 241 -5.68 22.56 -4.45
CA LEU A 241 -4.88 21.96 -3.38
C LEU A 241 -3.96 23.01 -2.72
N ARG A 242 -3.18 23.74 -3.52
CA ARG A 242 -2.26 24.76 -2.98
C ARG A 242 -2.96 25.94 -2.31
N ALA A 243 -4.15 26.31 -2.77
CA ALA A 243 -4.95 27.34 -2.12
C ALA A 243 -5.52 26.85 -0.77
N LEU A 244 -6.01 25.61 -0.72
CA LEU A 244 -6.51 24.99 0.51
C LEU A 244 -5.40 24.80 1.54
N GLU A 245 -4.22 24.32 1.15
CA GLU A 245 -3.05 24.19 2.04
C GLU A 245 -2.66 25.54 2.66
N ARG A 246 -2.67 26.64 1.88
CA ARG A 246 -2.38 27.98 2.40
C ARG A 246 -3.43 28.48 3.39
N ARG A 247 -4.69 28.10 3.20
CA ARG A 247 -5.80 28.61 4.01
C ARG A 247 -6.11 27.75 5.22
N LEU A 248 -6.07 26.43 5.05
CA LEU A 248 -6.46 25.45 6.07
C LEU A 248 -5.25 24.76 6.71
N GLY A 249 -4.04 24.93 6.14
CA GLY A 249 -2.82 24.32 6.67
C GLY A 249 -2.92 22.80 6.73
N ASP A 250 -2.48 22.24 7.85
CA ASP A 250 -2.48 20.81 8.12
C ASP A 250 -3.88 20.19 8.28
N ALA A 251 -4.96 20.98 8.20
CA ALA A 251 -6.31 20.43 8.25
C ALA A 251 -6.65 19.63 7.00
N VAL A 252 -6.05 19.92 5.82
CA VAL A 252 -6.27 19.13 4.59
C VAL A 252 -5.62 17.77 4.76
N GLU A 253 -6.42 16.72 4.90
CA GLU A 253 -5.93 15.36 5.17
C GLU A 253 -6.09 14.42 3.97
N GLY A 254 -7.11 14.62 3.14
CA GLY A 254 -7.35 13.86 1.92
C GLY A 254 -7.64 14.77 0.73
N PHE A 255 -7.06 14.46 -0.43
CA PHE A 255 -7.29 15.20 -1.68
C PHE A 255 -7.23 14.24 -2.86
N GLU A 256 -8.40 13.84 -3.34
CA GLU A 256 -8.60 12.85 -4.39
C GLU A 256 -8.94 13.52 -5.70
N LEU A 257 -8.24 13.17 -6.78
CA LEU A 257 -8.51 13.64 -8.15
C LEU A 257 -9.22 12.55 -8.94
N VAL A 258 -10.41 12.87 -9.47
CA VAL A 258 -11.31 11.93 -10.13
C VAL A 258 -11.75 12.53 -11.49
N PRO A 259 -11.47 11.88 -12.63
CA PRO A 259 -12.05 12.30 -13.91
C PRO A 259 -13.54 11.93 -13.98
N ASP A 260 -14.33 12.70 -14.74
CA ASP A 260 -15.76 12.45 -14.91
C ASP A 260 -16.08 11.02 -15.37
N GLN A 261 -15.22 10.46 -16.22
CA GLN A 261 -15.35 9.08 -16.70
C GLN A 261 -15.33 8.05 -15.54
N ALA A 262 -14.54 8.28 -14.50
CA ALA A 262 -14.51 7.38 -13.34
C ALA A 262 -15.78 7.51 -12.50
N LEU A 263 -16.27 8.73 -12.29
CA LEU A 263 -17.55 8.97 -11.64
C LEU A 263 -18.70 8.33 -12.41
N ALA A 264 -18.73 8.49 -13.73
CA ALA A 264 -19.75 7.88 -14.60
C ALA A 264 -19.78 6.35 -14.50
N LEU A 265 -18.61 5.69 -14.39
CA LEU A 265 -18.55 4.24 -14.17
C LEU A 265 -19.16 3.83 -12.83
N VAL A 266 -18.89 4.57 -11.75
CA VAL A 266 -19.47 4.29 -10.44
C VAL A 266 -21.00 4.43 -10.49
N LEU A 267 -21.49 5.52 -11.08
CA LEU A 267 -22.93 5.76 -11.21
C LEU A 267 -23.62 4.71 -12.09
N LYS A 268 -22.93 4.12 -13.06
CA LYS A 268 -23.43 3.08 -13.94
C LYS A 268 -23.51 1.70 -13.29
N HIS A 269 -22.49 1.32 -12.51
CA HIS A 269 -22.29 -0.05 -12.07
C HIS A 269 -22.57 -0.32 -10.59
N ILE A 270 -22.60 0.74 -9.77
CA ILE A 270 -22.79 0.58 -8.32
C ILE A 270 -24.18 1.10 -7.94
N ASP A 271 -24.98 0.21 -7.38
CA ASP A 271 -26.35 0.53 -7.00
C ASP A 271 -26.41 1.66 -5.97
N ARG A 272 -27.46 2.48 -6.05
CA ARG A 272 -27.81 3.55 -5.11
C ARG A 272 -26.83 4.71 -5.04
N MET A 273 -25.80 4.79 -5.90
CA MET A 273 -24.92 5.95 -6.00
C MET A 273 -25.64 7.12 -6.66
N ARG A 274 -25.33 8.34 -6.26
CA ARG A 274 -25.90 9.56 -6.81
C ARG A 274 -24.78 10.53 -7.17
N ALA A 275 -24.97 11.27 -8.26
CA ALA A 275 -24.04 12.33 -8.65
C ALA A 275 -23.92 13.34 -7.50
N PRO A 276 -22.69 13.74 -7.15
CA PRO A 276 -22.47 14.65 -6.03
C PRO A 276 -22.80 16.11 -6.36
N LEU A 277 -22.76 16.47 -7.65
CA LEU A 277 -23.03 17.80 -8.22
C LEU A 277 -24.14 17.74 -9.26
N GLY A 278 -24.80 18.87 -9.50
CA GLY A 278 -25.89 18.98 -10.47
C GLY A 278 -25.42 19.25 -11.91
N GLY A 279 -24.17 19.65 -12.11
CA GLY A 279 -23.57 19.96 -13.40
C GLY A 279 -22.72 18.83 -13.97
N SER A 280 -22.19 19.05 -15.19
CA SER A 280 -21.18 18.20 -15.82
C SER A 280 -19.82 18.90 -15.74
N HIS A 281 -18.84 18.25 -15.17
CA HIS A 281 -17.49 18.76 -14.97
C HIS A 281 -16.51 17.74 -15.53
N ALA A 282 -15.44 18.19 -16.19
CA ALA A 282 -14.46 17.27 -16.79
C ALA A 282 -13.66 16.51 -15.70
N TRP A 283 -13.46 17.16 -14.56
CA TRP A 283 -12.72 16.64 -13.42
C TRP A 283 -13.42 16.97 -12.11
N HIS A 284 -13.15 16.17 -11.10
CA HIS A 284 -13.65 16.33 -9.76
C HIS A 284 -12.53 16.18 -8.74
N VAL A 285 -12.71 16.83 -7.59
CA VAL A 285 -11.93 16.55 -6.40
C VAL A 285 -12.84 16.21 -5.23
N LEU A 286 -12.45 15.20 -4.47
CA LEU A 286 -12.98 14.92 -3.15
C LEU A 286 -11.93 15.36 -2.13
N VAL A 287 -12.33 16.23 -1.22
CA VAL A 287 -11.43 16.80 -0.21
C VAL A 287 -11.97 16.51 1.18
N GLU A 288 -11.08 16.05 2.07
CA GLU A 288 -11.35 15.92 3.49
C GLU A 288 -10.44 16.85 4.28
N ALA A 289 -11.05 17.70 5.10
CA ALA A 289 -10.36 18.52 6.08
C ALA A 289 -10.78 18.12 7.50
N VAL A 290 -9.80 17.99 8.41
CA VAL A 290 -10.02 17.53 9.78
C VAL A 290 -9.53 18.56 10.78
N PHE A 291 -10.31 18.75 11.83
CA PHE A 291 -10.04 19.76 12.83
C PHE A 291 -10.05 19.14 14.23
N PRO A 292 -9.09 19.52 15.09
CA PRO A 292 -9.05 19.04 16.48
C PRO A 292 -10.16 19.65 17.35
N HIS A 293 -10.78 20.76 16.88
CA HIS A 293 -11.87 21.45 17.58
C HIS A 293 -12.99 21.76 16.60
N GLU A 294 -14.23 21.64 17.08
CA GLU A 294 -15.44 21.80 16.26
C GLU A 294 -15.72 23.27 15.86
N ALA A 295 -15.26 24.23 16.68
CA ALA A 295 -15.55 25.62 16.45
C ALA A 295 -15.00 26.13 15.10
N GLU A 296 -15.88 26.65 14.25
CA GLU A 296 -15.58 27.29 12.96
C GLU A 296 -15.05 26.36 11.82
N ALA A 297 -14.99 25.03 12.00
CA ALA A 297 -14.49 24.13 10.98
C ALA A 297 -15.27 24.26 9.65
N ASN A 298 -16.61 24.21 9.71
CA ASN A 298 -17.46 24.36 8.54
C ASN A 298 -17.28 25.73 7.88
N ASP A 299 -17.32 26.82 8.67
CA ASP A 299 -17.15 28.19 8.18
C ASP A 299 -15.80 28.40 7.49
N GLN A 300 -14.74 27.79 7.98
CA GLN A 300 -13.41 27.88 7.36
C GLN A 300 -13.38 27.20 6.00
N VAL A 301 -13.95 25.99 5.88
CA VAL A 301 -14.04 25.26 4.63
C VAL A 301 -14.99 25.94 3.65
N GLU A 302 -16.17 26.40 4.11
CA GLU A 302 -17.13 27.15 3.26
C GLU A 302 -16.49 28.38 2.64
N ARG A 303 -15.77 29.19 3.44
CA ARG A 303 -15.04 30.37 2.93
C ARG A 303 -13.93 29.97 1.95
N ALA A 304 -13.19 28.87 2.23
CA ALA A 304 -12.13 28.41 1.33
C ALA A 304 -12.71 27.95 -0.01
N VAL A 305 -13.83 27.22 -0.01
CA VAL A 305 -14.52 26.78 -1.23
C VAL A 305 -15.10 27.97 -2.00
N ALA A 306 -15.73 28.93 -1.30
CA ALA A 306 -16.26 30.13 -1.92
C ALA A 306 -15.16 30.95 -2.64
N ASP A 307 -13.99 31.12 -2.00
CA ASP A 307 -12.84 31.79 -2.60
C ASP A 307 -12.35 31.07 -3.87
N LEU A 308 -12.35 29.72 -3.90
CA LEU A 308 -11.96 28.94 -5.06
C LEU A 308 -12.95 29.11 -6.22
N ILE A 309 -14.24 29.21 -5.93
CA ILE A 309 -15.30 29.47 -6.93
C ILE A 309 -15.15 30.90 -7.47
N GLU A 310 -14.95 31.89 -6.60
CA GLU A 310 -14.76 33.30 -7.00
C GLU A 310 -13.53 33.47 -7.90
N GLN A 311 -12.45 32.71 -7.64
CA GLN A 311 -11.25 32.70 -8.47
C GLN A 311 -11.41 31.92 -9.79
N GLY A 312 -12.54 31.24 -10.01
CA GLY A 312 -12.78 30.39 -11.18
C GLY A 312 -11.93 29.12 -11.24
N ILE A 313 -11.35 28.70 -10.10
CA ILE A 313 -10.58 27.46 -9.97
C ILE A 313 -11.55 26.28 -9.86
N VAL A 314 -12.62 26.45 -9.09
CA VAL A 314 -13.71 25.49 -8.91
C VAL A 314 -14.95 26.00 -9.62
N GLU A 315 -15.65 25.15 -10.36
CA GLU A 315 -16.86 25.50 -11.10
C GLU A 315 -18.12 25.34 -10.24
N ASP A 316 -18.17 24.29 -9.43
CA ASP A 316 -19.27 23.95 -8.51
C ASP A 316 -18.75 23.12 -7.35
N ALA A 317 -19.41 23.18 -6.20
CA ALA A 317 -19.03 22.37 -5.04
C ALA A 317 -20.22 22.04 -4.13
N ALA A 318 -20.16 20.88 -3.50
CA ALA A 318 -21.09 20.44 -2.48
C ALA A 318 -20.33 20.03 -1.21
N ILE A 319 -20.63 20.68 -0.09
CA ILE A 319 -20.10 20.34 1.22
C ILE A 319 -21.06 19.33 1.87
N ALA A 320 -20.50 18.28 2.47
CA ALA A 320 -21.31 17.27 3.15
C ALA A 320 -22.03 17.87 4.36
N ALA A 321 -23.35 17.75 4.37
CA ALA A 321 -24.18 18.31 5.44
C ALA A 321 -24.13 17.52 6.76
N ASN A 322 -23.65 16.28 6.70
CA ASN A 322 -23.52 15.37 7.85
C ASN A 322 -22.64 14.17 7.49
N GLU A 323 -22.33 13.34 8.48
CA GLU A 323 -21.46 12.17 8.32
C GLU A 323 -21.94 11.20 7.24
N ALA A 324 -23.25 10.92 7.16
CA ALA A 324 -23.78 10.01 6.13
C ALA A 324 -23.57 10.56 4.71
N HIS A 325 -23.61 11.89 4.54
CA HIS A 325 -23.30 12.54 3.26
C HIS A 325 -21.81 12.49 2.95
N ALA A 326 -20.94 12.68 3.96
CA ALA A 326 -19.49 12.52 3.82
C ALA A 326 -19.12 11.09 3.39
N GLU A 327 -19.69 10.08 4.03
CA GLU A 327 -19.52 8.68 3.66
C GLU A 327 -20.03 8.38 2.25
N ALA A 328 -21.12 9.01 1.81
CA ALA A 328 -21.61 8.87 0.45
C ALA A 328 -20.62 9.43 -0.60
N PHE A 329 -19.95 10.53 -0.32
CA PHE A 329 -18.89 11.07 -1.18
C PHE A 329 -17.68 10.14 -1.24
N TRP A 330 -17.22 9.64 -0.09
CA TRP A 330 -16.15 8.65 -0.05
C TRP A 330 -16.52 7.36 -0.78
N ALA A 331 -17.75 6.89 -0.65
CA ALA A 331 -18.24 5.70 -1.36
C ALA A 331 -18.15 5.86 -2.88
N LEU A 332 -18.38 7.05 -3.45
CA LEU A 332 -18.16 7.30 -4.88
C LEU A 332 -16.70 7.07 -5.26
N ARG A 333 -15.75 7.58 -4.47
CA ARG A 333 -14.31 7.44 -4.74
C ARG A 333 -13.80 6.00 -4.54
N GLU A 334 -14.21 5.36 -3.46
CA GLU A 334 -13.76 4.01 -3.09
C GLU A 334 -14.25 2.93 -4.07
N ASN A 335 -15.44 3.12 -4.63
CA ASN A 335 -16.03 2.17 -5.57
C ASN A 335 -15.52 2.31 -7.02
N ILE A 336 -14.62 3.24 -7.35
CA ILE A 336 -14.07 3.36 -8.72
C ILE A 336 -13.41 2.05 -9.17
N SER A 337 -12.59 1.43 -8.33
CA SER A 337 -11.89 0.18 -8.67
C SER A 337 -12.84 -1.00 -8.89
N GLU A 338 -13.94 -1.06 -8.15
CA GLU A 338 -14.96 -2.10 -8.30
C GLU A 338 -15.82 -1.84 -9.53
N ALA A 339 -16.26 -0.59 -9.75
CA ALA A 339 -17.01 -0.20 -10.94
C ALA A 339 -16.22 -0.48 -12.23
N GLU A 340 -14.91 -0.20 -12.22
CA GLU A 340 -14.03 -0.53 -13.33
C GLU A 340 -13.92 -2.06 -13.55
N ARG A 341 -13.84 -2.85 -12.48
CA ARG A 341 -13.82 -4.32 -12.55
C ARG A 341 -15.10 -4.87 -13.15
N LEU A 342 -16.24 -4.29 -12.82
CA LEU A 342 -17.56 -4.68 -13.37
C LEU A 342 -17.70 -4.27 -14.85
N ASP A 343 -17.03 -3.19 -15.27
CA ASP A 343 -17.06 -2.74 -16.66
C ASP A 343 -16.05 -3.47 -17.56
N GLY A 344 -15.09 -4.23 -16.99
CA GLY A 344 -14.17 -5.08 -17.74
C GLY A 344 -12.78 -5.19 -17.15
N ILE A 345 -11.90 -5.89 -17.87
CA ILE A 345 -10.50 -6.09 -17.49
C ILE A 345 -9.67 -4.90 -17.96
N SER A 346 -8.74 -4.43 -17.13
CA SER A 346 -7.78 -3.38 -17.45
C SER A 346 -6.36 -3.75 -17.02
N VAL A 347 -5.37 -3.17 -17.70
CA VAL A 347 -3.97 -3.20 -17.25
C VAL A 347 -3.81 -2.10 -16.22
N LYS A 348 -3.62 -2.50 -14.95
CA LYS A 348 -3.63 -1.59 -13.79
C LYS A 348 -2.22 -1.23 -13.35
N HIS A 349 -1.97 0.06 -13.21
CA HIS A 349 -0.72 0.59 -12.67
C HIS A 349 -1.02 1.45 -11.45
N ASP A 350 -0.23 1.23 -10.42
CA ASP A 350 -0.13 2.03 -9.21
C ASP A 350 1.25 2.68 -9.24
N ILE A 351 1.28 3.94 -9.63
CA ILE A 351 2.50 4.71 -9.93
C ILE A 351 2.47 6.03 -9.19
N SER A 352 3.63 6.65 -9.02
CA SER A 352 3.69 8.02 -8.50
C SER A 352 4.59 8.90 -9.34
N VAL A 353 4.23 10.17 -9.43
CA VAL A 353 5.02 11.22 -10.06
C VAL A 353 5.12 12.44 -9.13
N PRO A 354 6.08 13.36 -9.34
CA PRO A 354 6.08 14.59 -8.56
C PRO A 354 4.72 15.30 -8.66
N VAL A 355 4.21 15.76 -7.51
CA VAL A 355 2.87 16.39 -7.40
C VAL A 355 2.64 17.48 -8.45
N SER A 356 3.66 18.32 -8.67
CA SER A 356 3.58 19.41 -9.68
C SER A 356 3.50 18.92 -11.12
N VAL A 357 3.93 17.70 -11.39
CA VAL A 357 3.94 17.09 -12.74
C VAL A 357 2.68 16.26 -12.97
N MET A 358 2.02 15.81 -11.92
CA MET A 358 0.90 14.87 -11.99
C MET A 358 -0.22 15.32 -12.97
N PRO A 359 -0.73 16.58 -12.95
CA PRO A 359 -1.78 17.00 -13.86
C PRO A 359 -1.41 16.82 -15.35
N THR A 360 -0.26 17.34 -15.75
CA THR A 360 0.23 17.23 -17.12
C THR A 360 0.56 15.78 -17.50
N PHE A 361 1.16 15.02 -16.56
CA PHE A 361 1.49 13.62 -16.77
C PHE A 361 0.23 12.78 -17.05
N MET A 362 -0.82 12.92 -16.27
CA MET A 362 -2.05 12.15 -16.44
C MET A 362 -2.62 12.32 -17.86
N GLN A 363 -2.63 13.54 -18.39
CA GLN A 363 -3.15 13.84 -19.72
C GLN A 363 -2.19 13.37 -20.82
N SER A 364 -0.90 13.74 -20.74
CA SER A 364 0.09 13.42 -21.78
C SER A 364 0.38 11.92 -21.88
N ALA A 365 0.48 11.22 -20.73
CA ALA A 365 0.67 9.78 -20.72
C ALA A 365 -0.56 9.03 -21.24
N ALA A 366 -1.78 9.49 -20.90
CA ALA A 366 -3.00 8.92 -21.46
C ALA A 366 -3.03 9.05 -22.98
N HIS A 367 -2.78 10.25 -23.50
CA HIS A 367 -2.71 10.49 -24.95
C HIS A 367 -1.65 9.62 -25.64
N ALA A 368 -0.46 9.51 -25.05
CA ALA A 368 0.63 8.69 -25.62
C ALA A 368 0.27 7.20 -25.68
N VAL A 369 -0.34 6.66 -24.61
CA VAL A 369 -0.78 5.25 -24.55
C VAL A 369 -1.92 4.99 -25.54
N GLU A 370 -2.92 5.87 -25.61
CA GLU A 370 -4.06 5.74 -26.54
C GLU A 370 -3.62 5.84 -28.01
N ALA A 371 -2.63 6.67 -28.30
CA ALA A 371 -2.03 6.76 -29.65
C ALA A 371 -1.23 5.49 -30.02
N ALA A 372 -0.54 4.86 -29.06
CA ALA A 372 0.25 3.67 -29.32
C ALA A 372 -0.60 2.39 -29.40
N PHE A 373 -1.72 2.34 -28.67
CA PHE A 373 -2.61 1.18 -28.61
C PHE A 373 -4.00 1.60 -29.11
N ALA A 374 -4.20 1.55 -30.42
CA ALA A 374 -5.38 2.07 -31.10
C ALA A 374 -6.70 1.60 -30.46
N GLY A 375 -7.52 2.56 -30.03
CA GLY A 375 -8.81 2.35 -29.39
C GLY A 375 -8.74 1.98 -27.91
N ALA A 376 -7.56 1.82 -27.32
CA ALA A 376 -7.42 1.71 -25.87
C ALA A 376 -7.91 3.00 -25.20
N ARG A 377 -8.38 2.88 -23.97
CA ARG A 377 -8.92 4.01 -23.19
C ARG A 377 -8.23 4.04 -21.83
N VAL A 378 -7.72 5.19 -21.48
CA VAL A 378 -7.05 5.38 -20.19
C VAL A 378 -8.02 5.94 -19.16
N LEU A 379 -8.06 5.32 -17.99
CA LEU A 379 -8.72 5.81 -16.79
C LEU A 379 -7.66 6.10 -15.73
N ALA A 380 -7.34 7.38 -15.53
CA ALA A 380 -6.35 7.82 -14.57
C ALA A 380 -7.02 8.65 -13.46
N PHE A 381 -6.85 8.24 -12.20
CA PHE A 381 -7.35 8.93 -11.00
C PHE A 381 -6.36 8.70 -9.86
N GLY A 382 -6.48 9.43 -8.74
CA GLY A 382 -5.57 9.16 -7.62
C GLY A 382 -5.47 10.28 -6.58
N HIS A 383 -4.45 10.15 -5.74
CA HIS A 383 -4.18 11.03 -4.61
C HIS A 383 -3.29 12.20 -5.08
N LEU A 384 -3.88 13.33 -5.46
CA LEU A 384 -3.10 14.46 -5.98
C LEU A 384 -2.11 14.99 -4.92
N GLY A 385 -2.47 14.90 -3.64
CA GLY A 385 -1.64 15.43 -2.56
C GLY A 385 -0.27 14.79 -2.42
N ASP A 386 -0.11 13.53 -2.80
CA ASP A 386 1.15 12.76 -2.71
C ASP A 386 1.69 12.29 -4.06
N GLY A 387 0.96 12.59 -5.16
CA GLY A 387 1.39 12.25 -6.51
C GLY A 387 1.11 10.80 -6.92
N ASN A 388 0.32 10.04 -6.18
CA ASN A 388 -0.08 8.69 -6.56
C ASN A 388 -1.14 8.70 -7.65
N VAL A 389 -0.90 7.96 -8.72
CA VAL A 389 -1.80 7.79 -9.86
C VAL A 389 -2.15 6.31 -10.06
N HIS A 390 -3.43 6.00 -9.97
CA HIS A 390 -3.99 4.76 -10.49
C HIS A 390 -4.22 4.93 -11.99
N PHE A 391 -3.27 4.44 -12.79
CA PHE A 391 -3.28 4.60 -14.24
C PHE A 391 -3.69 3.28 -14.90
N ASN A 392 -4.94 3.19 -15.31
CA ASN A 392 -5.55 1.97 -15.80
C ASN A 392 -5.82 2.06 -17.29
N VAL A 393 -5.35 1.07 -18.05
CA VAL A 393 -5.51 1.03 -19.50
C VAL A 393 -6.51 -0.06 -19.88
N ARG A 394 -7.61 0.35 -20.47
CA ARG A 394 -8.75 -0.50 -20.82
C ARG A 394 -8.71 -0.91 -22.28
N SER A 395 -9.26 -2.07 -22.61
CA SER A 395 -9.38 -2.55 -23.97
C SER A 395 -10.25 -1.63 -24.82
N PRO A 396 -10.03 -1.61 -26.16
CA PRO A 396 -10.95 -1.00 -27.11
C PRO A 396 -12.37 -1.55 -26.99
N GLU A 397 -13.35 -0.74 -27.31
CA GLU A 397 -14.74 -1.19 -27.42
C GLU A 397 -14.91 -2.24 -28.52
N GLY A 398 -15.78 -3.22 -28.26
CA GLY A 398 -16.08 -4.30 -29.21
C GLY A 398 -15.04 -5.44 -29.27
N LEU A 399 -13.92 -5.32 -28.58
CA LEU A 399 -12.98 -6.45 -28.43
C LEU A 399 -13.27 -7.24 -27.14
N THR A 400 -12.89 -8.51 -27.13
CA THR A 400 -12.90 -9.30 -25.89
C THR A 400 -11.85 -8.76 -24.93
N PRO A 401 -12.22 -8.24 -23.74
CA PRO A 401 -11.26 -7.60 -22.84
C PRO A 401 -10.09 -8.52 -22.45
N GLN A 402 -10.35 -9.81 -22.21
CA GLN A 402 -9.31 -10.79 -21.87
C GLN A 402 -8.29 -10.98 -22.99
N GLY A 403 -8.77 -11.16 -24.24
CA GLY A 403 -7.86 -11.37 -25.39
C GLY A 403 -6.97 -10.17 -25.66
N TRP A 404 -7.50 -8.96 -25.49
CA TRP A 404 -6.71 -7.74 -25.63
C TRP A 404 -5.69 -7.61 -24.49
N PHE A 405 -6.11 -7.90 -23.24
CA PHE A 405 -5.23 -7.91 -22.08
C PHE A 405 -4.07 -8.89 -22.27
N ASP A 406 -4.35 -10.13 -22.65
CA ASP A 406 -3.32 -11.15 -22.81
C ASP A 406 -2.28 -10.77 -23.89
N ALA A 407 -2.72 -10.09 -24.94
CA ALA A 407 -1.85 -9.64 -26.03
C ALA A 407 -1.04 -8.37 -25.72
N ASN A 408 -1.51 -7.50 -24.84
CA ASN A 408 -0.95 -6.14 -24.74
C ASN A 408 -0.45 -5.77 -23.32
N ASN A 409 -0.81 -6.51 -22.26
CA ASN A 409 -0.54 -6.08 -20.88
C ASN A 409 0.94 -5.81 -20.60
N GLU A 410 1.85 -6.59 -21.16
CA GLU A 410 3.31 -6.41 -20.98
C GLU A 410 3.80 -5.15 -21.70
N ALA A 411 3.39 -4.95 -22.96
CA ALA A 411 3.80 -3.80 -23.75
C ALA A 411 3.23 -2.48 -23.18
N VAL A 412 1.96 -2.49 -22.76
CA VAL A 412 1.32 -1.36 -22.08
C VAL A 412 2.04 -1.04 -20.78
N SER A 413 2.29 -2.04 -19.94
CA SER A 413 2.97 -1.85 -18.66
C SER A 413 4.37 -1.29 -18.85
N ARG A 414 5.11 -1.80 -19.83
CA ARG A 414 6.45 -1.30 -20.15
C ARG A 414 6.43 0.18 -20.55
N MET A 415 5.51 0.56 -21.45
CA MET A 415 5.36 1.95 -21.90
C MET A 415 4.98 2.88 -20.73
N VAL A 416 4.01 2.50 -19.91
CA VAL A 416 3.60 3.31 -18.76
C VAL A 416 4.77 3.47 -17.77
N HIS A 417 5.53 2.41 -17.49
CA HIS A 417 6.68 2.46 -16.60
C HIS A 417 7.81 3.34 -17.16
N ASP A 418 8.02 3.34 -18.48
CA ASP A 418 8.99 4.23 -19.13
C ASP A 418 8.57 5.69 -18.98
N LEU A 419 7.32 6.03 -19.31
CA LEU A 419 6.77 7.39 -19.16
C LEU A 419 6.86 7.89 -17.71
N VAL A 420 6.55 7.04 -16.73
CA VAL A 420 6.68 7.38 -15.30
C VAL A 420 8.13 7.66 -14.92
N THR A 421 9.06 6.84 -15.39
CA THR A 421 10.48 7.00 -15.10
C THR A 421 11.04 8.29 -15.72
N GLU A 422 10.65 8.60 -16.94
CA GLU A 422 10.99 9.86 -17.63
C GLU A 422 10.45 11.09 -16.90
N ALA A 423 9.25 10.97 -16.29
CA ALA A 423 8.66 12.01 -15.46
C ALA A 423 9.31 12.14 -14.07
N GLY A 424 10.35 11.35 -13.76
CA GLY A 424 11.01 11.32 -12.45
C GLY A 424 10.20 10.62 -11.36
N GLY A 425 9.26 9.75 -11.76
CA GLY A 425 8.35 9.04 -10.88
C GLY A 425 8.80 7.64 -10.47
N SER A 426 7.88 6.89 -9.87
CA SER A 426 8.06 5.52 -9.41
C SER A 426 7.03 4.58 -10.03
N ILE A 427 7.46 3.39 -10.41
CA ILE A 427 6.60 2.33 -10.92
C ILE A 427 5.74 1.67 -9.84
N SER A 428 5.91 2.05 -8.58
CA SER A 428 5.11 1.58 -7.45
C SER A 428 4.97 2.69 -6.41
N ALA A 429 3.75 3.20 -6.26
CA ALA A 429 3.41 4.19 -5.24
C ALA A 429 3.18 3.51 -3.88
N GLU A 430 2.27 2.53 -3.82
CA GLU A 430 1.81 1.89 -2.58
C GLU A 430 2.08 0.38 -2.55
N HIS A 431 1.91 -0.31 -3.69
CA HIS A 431 1.82 -1.78 -3.73
C HIS A 431 3.14 -2.52 -3.44
N GLY A 432 4.29 -1.84 -3.55
CA GLY A 432 5.61 -2.48 -3.51
C GLY A 432 6.00 -3.12 -4.85
N ILE A 433 7.05 -3.90 -4.83
CA ILE A 433 7.64 -4.58 -6.01
C ILE A 433 7.21 -6.05 -6.06
N GLY A 434 7.26 -6.74 -4.93
CA GLY A 434 6.96 -8.15 -4.83
C GLY A 434 7.73 -8.99 -5.84
N GLN A 435 7.05 -9.94 -6.47
CA GLN A 435 7.59 -10.69 -7.60
C GLN A 435 7.07 -10.19 -8.96
N LEU A 436 5.91 -9.51 -8.99
CA LEU A 436 5.28 -9.10 -10.24
C LEU A 436 5.99 -7.91 -10.92
N LYS A 437 6.56 -6.98 -10.15
CA LYS A 437 7.29 -5.82 -10.68
C LYS A 437 8.81 -6.00 -10.67
N LEU A 438 9.32 -7.17 -10.25
CA LEU A 438 10.76 -7.41 -10.05
C LEU A 438 11.58 -7.22 -11.32
N ALA A 439 11.11 -7.70 -12.48
CA ALA A 439 11.77 -7.57 -13.76
C ALA A 439 11.85 -6.09 -14.22
N GLU A 440 10.75 -5.36 -14.12
CA GLU A 440 10.70 -3.93 -14.44
C GLU A 440 11.57 -3.10 -13.48
N PHE A 441 11.55 -3.43 -12.19
CA PHE A 441 12.44 -2.79 -11.22
C PHE A 441 13.91 -3.08 -11.51
N ALA A 442 14.25 -4.28 -11.97
CA ALA A 442 15.62 -4.60 -12.41
C ALA A 442 16.02 -3.79 -13.66
N ARG A 443 15.09 -3.58 -14.60
CA ARG A 443 15.31 -2.81 -15.83
C ARG A 443 15.50 -1.31 -15.56
N LEU A 444 14.70 -0.74 -14.67
CA LEU A 444 14.60 0.71 -14.44
C LEU A 444 15.39 1.20 -13.20
N GLY A 445 15.75 0.32 -12.28
CA GLY A 445 16.27 0.66 -10.96
C GLY A 445 17.65 1.30 -10.91
N GLY A 446 18.37 1.34 -12.03
CA GLY A 446 19.73 1.88 -12.10
C GLY A 446 20.79 1.00 -11.39
N THR A 447 22.01 0.95 -11.93
CA THR A 447 23.04 0.03 -11.45
C THR A 447 23.46 0.27 -10.00
N THR A 448 23.65 1.53 -9.60
CA THR A 448 24.09 1.90 -8.25
C THR A 448 23.02 1.55 -7.20
N ARG A 449 21.75 1.88 -7.47
CA ARG A 449 20.64 1.56 -6.56
C ARG A 449 20.51 0.05 -6.35
N LEU A 450 20.54 -0.71 -7.44
CA LEU A 450 20.43 -2.17 -7.38
C LEU A 450 21.63 -2.81 -6.67
N ALA A 451 22.84 -2.29 -6.88
CA ALA A 451 24.03 -2.74 -6.18
C ALA A 451 23.92 -2.49 -4.66
N ALA A 452 23.46 -1.32 -4.24
CA ALA A 452 23.25 -0.99 -2.82
C ALA A 452 22.19 -1.91 -2.18
N LEU A 453 21.05 -2.15 -2.83
CA LEU A 453 20.02 -3.05 -2.34
C LEU A 453 20.54 -4.49 -2.17
N ARG A 454 21.31 -4.98 -3.13
CA ARG A 454 21.94 -6.31 -3.06
C ARG A 454 22.97 -6.39 -1.93
N ALA A 455 23.75 -5.35 -1.72
CA ALA A 455 24.73 -5.28 -0.63
C ALA A 455 24.05 -5.34 0.74
N ILE A 456 22.97 -4.57 0.96
CA ILE A 456 22.17 -4.60 2.19
C ILE A 456 21.56 -5.99 2.39
N LYS A 457 20.91 -6.54 1.35
CA LYS A 457 20.33 -7.89 1.40
C LYS A 457 21.37 -8.94 1.76
N HIS A 458 22.56 -8.90 1.15
CA HIS A 458 23.62 -9.86 1.43
C HIS A 458 24.22 -9.69 2.83
N ALA A 459 24.35 -8.46 3.32
CA ALA A 459 24.86 -8.18 4.65
C ALA A 459 23.95 -8.73 5.76
N LEU A 460 22.62 -8.60 5.61
CA LEU A 460 21.65 -9.04 6.61
C LEU A 460 21.22 -10.49 6.41
N ASP A 461 21.08 -10.94 5.19
CA ASP A 461 20.64 -12.31 4.84
C ASP A 461 21.64 -12.97 3.85
N PRO A 462 22.83 -13.34 4.33
CA PRO A 462 23.88 -13.92 3.47
C PRO A 462 23.52 -15.30 2.91
N ILE A 463 22.63 -16.02 3.57
CA ILE A 463 22.10 -17.32 3.10
C ILE A 463 21.01 -17.14 2.05
N GLY A 464 20.24 -16.06 2.14
CA GLY A 464 19.16 -15.73 1.20
C GLY A 464 17.84 -16.43 1.49
N ILE A 465 17.56 -16.81 2.75
CA ILE A 465 16.33 -17.53 3.14
C ILE A 465 15.11 -16.61 3.27
N MET A 466 15.30 -15.31 3.51
CA MET A 466 14.20 -14.38 3.75
C MET A 466 13.55 -13.95 2.45
N ASN A 467 12.33 -14.39 2.23
CA ASN A 467 11.43 -14.04 1.13
C ASN A 467 12.13 -13.98 -0.25
N PRO A 468 12.84 -15.04 -0.69
CA PRO A 468 13.64 -14.99 -1.91
C PRO A 468 12.77 -14.76 -3.16
N GLY A 469 13.34 -14.05 -4.15
CA GLY A 469 12.65 -13.73 -5.40
C GLY A 469 11.63 -12.59 -5.29
N LYS A 470 11.70 -11.79 -4.23
CA LYS A 470 10.88 -10.60 -4.01
C LYS A 470 11.78 -9.37 -3.86
N LEU A 471 11.26 -8.19 -4.20
CA LEU A 471 11.85 -6.86 -4.02
C LEU A 471 13.26 -6.67 -4.64
N VAL A 472 14.24 -7.50 -4.27
CA VAL A 472 15.62 -7.34 -4.69
C VAL A 472 15.93 -8.28 -5.86
N PRO A 473 16.17 -7.74 -7.07
CA PRO A 473 16.60 -8.57 -8.19
C PRO A 473 18.00 -9.12 -7.92
N LEU A 474 18.08 -10.41 -7.67
CA LEU A 474 19.38 -11.09 -7.58
C LEU A 474 20.05 -10.99 -8.96
N ALA A 475 21.38 -10.75 -9.00
CA ALA A 475 22.10 -10.84 -10.25
C ALA A 475 21.88 -12.23 -10.83
N SER A 476 21.41 -12.33 -12.09
CA SER A 476 21.59 -13.55 -12.85
C SER A 476 23.06 -13.91 -12.74
N VAL A 477 23.37 -15.16 -12.46
CA VAL A 477 24.73 -15.69 -12.60
C VAL A 477 25.03 -15.65 -14.11
N THR A 478 25.31 -14.46 -14.63
CA THR A 478 26.00 -14.34 -15.90
C THR A 478 27.40 -14.80 -15.59
N SER A 479 27.78 -15.95 -16.14
CA SER A 479 29.16 -16.37 -16.28
C SER A 479 30.04 -15.13 -16.51
N ALA A 480 30.99 -14.95 -15.61
CA ALA A 480 32.08 -13.99 -15.82
C ALA A 480 32.70 -14.26 -17.19
N PRO A 481 33.17 -13.20 -17.89
CA PRO A 481 33.82 -13.33 -19.17
C PRO A 481 35.05 -14.23 -19.11
#